data_2138d00a083583e06f9fd375e09d8e58
#
_entry.id   2138d00a083583e06f9fd375e09d8e58
#
_cell.length_a   1.000
_cell.length_b   1.000
_cell.length_c   1.000
_cell.angle_alpha   90.00
_cell.angle_beta   90.00
_cell.angle_gamma   90.00
#
_symmetry.space_group_name_H-M   'P 1'
#
loop_
_entity.id
_entity.type
_entity.pdbx_description
1 polymer ?
#
loop_
_entity_poly.entity_id
_entity_poly.type
_entity_poly.pdbx_seq_one_letter_code
_entity_poly.pdbx_strand_id
1 'polypeptide(L)'
;MSILTTPHIDVHRGGDRMKTRVAWLDSKHSFSFGEHYDPENTHHGLLLVNNEDIVAPDQGFDTHPHRDMEIVTWVLGGALVHQDSLGHSGVIYPGLAQRMSAGTGILHSEKNDAWRLAPEQGGTAEHTEPVHFVQMWVVPDESGLTPGYQQLEVDDELARGGLVTVAAGLPRYRDTTAIAINSSHSALHVARMPGPGEGPAVHLPEAPYLHLFVARGEVDLEGVGVLYEGDAVRLTRSGGQRVIAKSPAEILVWEMHARLGAQ
;
A
#
# COMPACT_ATOMS: atom_id res chain seq x y z
N MET A 1 -19.91 15.57 -17.92
CA MET A 1 -18.95 15.66 -16.79
C MET A 1 -17.64 16.22 -17.33
N SER A 2 -17.14 17.30 -16.76
CA SER A 2 -15.89 17.92 -17.21
C SER A 2 -14.73 16.98 -16.89
N ILE A 3 -14.08 16.45 -17.93
CA ILE A 3 -12.81 15.74 -17.78
C ILE A 3 -11.83 16.80 -17.27
N LEU A 4 -11.29 16.63 -16.07
CA LEU A 4 -10.20 17.46 -15.57
C LEU A 4 -9.06 17.45 -16.59
N THR A 5 -8.94 18.49 -17.38
CA THR A 5 -7.93 18.64 -18.44
C THR A 5 -6.65 19.29 -17.91
N THR A 6 -6.70 19.83 -16.71
CA THR A 6 -5.61 20.59 -16.07
C THR A 6 -4.87 19.71 -15.05
N PRO A 7 -3.54 19.77 -14.97
CA PRO A 7 -2.78 19.17 -13.87
C PRO A 7 -3.31 19.64 -12.52
N HIS A 8 -3.49 18.72 -11.59
CA HIS A 8 -4.00 19.01 -10.25
C HIS A 8 -3.21 18.22 -9.20
N ILE A 9 -2.88 18.89 -8.11
CA ILE A 9 -2.21 18.30 -6.95
C ILE A 9 -3.07 18.60 -5.73
N ASP A 10 -3.43 17.55 -5.00
CA ASP A 10 -4.26 17.63 -3.81
C ASP A 10 -3.55 16.96 -2.63
N VAL A 11 -3.38 17.71 -1.54
CA VAL A 11 -2.64 17.27 -0.34
C VAL A 11 -3.62 16.89 0.74
N HIS A 12 -3.56 15.64 1.20
CA HIS A 12 -4.34 15.11 2.28
C HIS A 12 -3.45 14.90 3.52
N ARG A 13 -3.70 15.65 4.57
CA ARG A 13 -2.90 15.58 5.79
C ARG A 13 -3.25 14.35 6.62
N GLY A 14 -2.22 13.68 7.17
CA GLY A 14 -2.39 12.48 7.98
C GLY A 14 -3.27 12.68 9.21
N GLY A 15 -3.26 13.92 9.77
CA GLY A 15 -4.11 14.29 10.89
C GLY A 15 -5.61 14.34 10.59
N ASP A 16 -5.96 14.60 9.32
CA ASP A 16 -7.35 14.81 8.86
C ASP A 16 -7.99 13.49 8.36
N ARG A 17 -7.23 12.40 8.27
CA ARG A 17 -7.73 11.09 7.84
C ARG A 17 -8.81 10.58 8.78
N MET A 18 -9.83 9.92 8.23
CA MET A 18 -10.84 9.19 8.99
C MET A 18 -10.19 8.08 9.82
N LYS A 19 -10.69 7.85 11.04
CA LYS A 19 -10.06 6.95 12.01
C LYS A 19 -11.06 5.98 12.61
N THR A 20 -10.68 4.70 12.66
CA THR A 20 -11.38 3.67 13.42
C THR A 20 -10.47 3.24 14.57
N ARG A 21 -10.94 3.39 15.82
CA ARG A 21 -10.21 3.01 17.01
C ARG A 21 -11.03 2.10 17.89
N VAL A 22 -10.47 0.92 18.15
CA VAL A 22 -10.98 -0.03 19.13
C VAL A 22 -9.80 -0.51 20.00
N ALA A 23 -10.05 -1.36 20.99
CA ALA A 23 -9.02 -1.76 21.95
C ALA A 23 -7.75 -2.37 21.30
N TRP A 24 -7.90 -3.02 20.15
CA TRP A 24 -6.82 -3.76 19.48
C TRP A 24 -6.38 -3.16 18.15
N LEU A 25 -7.10 -2.14 17.63
CA LEU A 25 -6.85 -1.55 16.31
C LEU A 25 -6.85 -0.02 16.37
N ASP A 26 -5.81 0.61 15.84
CA ASP A 26 -5.80 2.02 15.41
C ASP A 26 -5.65 2.04 13.89
N SER A 27 -6.72 2.36 13.17
CA SER A 27 -6.78 2.38 11.72
C SER A 27 -7.06 3.78 11.21
N LYS A 28 -6.31 4.22 10.19
CA LYS A 28 -6.50 5.51 9.51
C LYS A 28 -6.79 5.26 8.03
N HIS A 29 -7.86 5.85 7.53
CA HIS A 29 -8.39 5.63 6.18
C HIS A 29 -8.11 6.84 5.28
N SER A 30 -7.50 6.62 4.12
CA SER A 30 -7.30 7.68 3.12
C SER A 30 -8.52 7.90 2.25
N PHE A 31 -9.41 6.92 2.17
CA PHE A 31 -10.68 6.96 1.43
C PHE A 31 -11.84 6.51 2.30
N SER A 32 -13.06 6.65 1.81
CA SER A 32 -14.25 6.09 2.45
C SER A 32 -14.08 4.59 2.71
N PHE A 33 -14.27 4.18 3.96
CA PHE A 33 -14.09 2.79 4.38
C PHE A 33 -14.97 2.47 5.60
N GLY A 34 -15.60 1.28 5.62
CA GLY A 34 -16.43 0.84 6.71
C GLY A 34 -17.60 1.80 6.99
N GLU A 35 -17.68 2.33 8.21
CA GLU A 35 -18.70 3.29 8.63
C GLU A 35 -18.39 4.74 8.21
N HIS A 36 -17.19 5.00 7.69
CA HIS A 36 -16.78 6.32 7.24
C HIS A 36 -17.10 6.49 5.76
N TYR A 37 -18.05 7.32 5.42
CA TYR A 37 -18.46 7.55 4.05
C TYR A 37 -18.49 9.03 3.68
N ASP A 38 -17.70 9.37 2.67
CA ASP A 38 -17.70 10.66 2.00
C ASP A 38 -17.76 10.40 0.48
N PRO A 39 -18.85 10.78 -0.21
CA PRO A 39 -19.03 10.52 -1.64
C PRO A 39 -17.97 11.19 -2.52
N GLU A 40 -17.34 12.27 -2.04
CA GLU A 40 -16.26 12.96 -2.76
C GLU A 40 -14.87 12.35 -2.50
N ASN A 41 -14.79 11.38 -1.58
CA ASN A 41 -13.53 10.74 -1.19
C ASN A 41 -13.62 9.20 -1.19
N THR A 42 -14.03 8.62 -2.30
CA THR A 42 -14.20 7.16 -2.45
C THR A 42 -13.01 6.48 -3.11
N HIS A 43 -12.22 7.19 -3.92
CA HIS A 43 -11.10 6.62 -4.67
C HIS A 43 -10.21 7.70 -5.30
N HIS A 44 -9.03 7.28 -5.79
CA HIS A 44 -8.22 8.07 -6.72
C HIS A 44 -7.66 7.14 -7.81
N GLY A 45 -7.94 7.46 -9.08
CA GLY A 45 -7.63 6.53 -10.18
C GLY A 45 -8.33 5.19 -10.00
N LEU A 46 -7.57 4.12 -9.82
CA LEU A 46 -8.05 2.76 -9.54
C LEU A 46 -7.89 2.35 -8.06
N LEU A 47 -7.28 3.19 -7.23
CA LEU A 47 -7.04 2.93 -5.81
C LEU A 47 -8.28 3.29 -5.00
N LEU A 48 -8.84 2.29 -4.30
CA LEU A 48 -10.04 2.41 -3.48
C LEU A 48 -9.73 2.48 -1.98
N VAL A 49 -8.67 1.80 -1.55
CA VAL A 49 -8.30 1.70 -0.14
C VAL A 49 -6.80 1.98 0.00
N ASN A 50 -6.46 2.78 0.99
CA ASN A 50 -5.12 2.95 1.51
C ASN A 50 -5.29 3.17 3.02
N ASN A 51 -5.38 2.06 3.75
CA ASN A 51 -5.52 2.06 5.20
C ASN A 51 -4.17 1.82 5.85
N GLU A 52 -3.91 2.58 6.89
CA GLU A 52 -2.75 2.41 7.77
C GLU A 52 -3.25 1.85 9.10
N ASP A 53 -2.81 0.64 9.43
CA ASP A 53 -3.32 -0.13 10.55
C ASP A 53 -2.20 -0.46 11.55
N ILE A 54 -2.50 -0.23 12.83
CA ILE A 54 -1.68 -0.69 13.96
C ILE A 54 -2.52 -1.68 14.75
N VAL A 55 -2.08 -2.94 14.77
CA VAL A 55 -2.79 -4.05 15.41
C VAL A 55 -2.02 -4.55 16.61
N ALA A 56 -2.69 -4.61 17.76
CA ALA A 56 -2.10 -5.07 19.01
C ALA A 56 -1.63 -6.55 18.94
N PRO A 57 -0.67 -6.97 19.76
CA PRO A 57 -0.24 -8.38 19.86
C PRO A 57 -1.42 -9.32 20.09
N ASP A 58 -1.37 -10.52 19.52
CA ASP A 58 -2.37 -11.59 19.61
C ASP A 58 -3.77 -11.21 19.13
N GLN A 59 -3.88 -10.11 18.37
CA GLN A 59 -5.12 -9.60 17.82
C GLN A 59 -5.07 -9.55 16.29
N GLY A 60 -6.17 -9.18 15.66
CA GLY A 60 -6.24 -8.98 14.23
C GLY A 60 -7.63 -9.19 13.67
N PHE A 61 -7.69 -9.17 12.35
CA PHE A 61 -8.93 -9.36 11.61
C PHE A 61 -9.28 -10.85 11.53
N ASP A 62 -10.44 -11.20 12.08
CA ASP A 62 -11.01 -12.54 11.96
C ASP A 62 -11.35 -12.85 10.50
N THR A 63 -11.62 -14.12 10.22
CA THR A 63 -11.96 -14.58 8.87
C THR A 63 -13.12 -13.77 8.28
N HIS A 64 -12.87 -13.11 7.16
CA HIS A 64 -13.81 -12.25 6.45
C HIS A 64 -13.66 -12.41 4.94
N PRO A 65 -14.72 -12.06 4.14
CA PRO A 65 -14.72 -12.26 2.71
C PRO A 65 -14.20 -11.06 1.94
N HIS A 66 -13.56 -11.34 0.78
CA HIS A 66 -13.31 -10.38 -0.29
C HIS A 66 -13.71 -10.97 -1.64
N ARG A 67 -14.02 -10.08 -2.59
CA ARG A 67 -14.35 -10.42 -3.97
C ARG A 67 -13.92 -9.30 -4.91
N ASP A 68 -13.47 -9.71 -6.12
CA ASP A 68 -13.15 -8.80 -7.23
C ASP A 68 -12.24 -7.62 -6.83
N MET A 69 -11.15 -7.93 -6.10
CA MET A 69 -10.20 -6.94 -5.61
C MET A 69 -8.76 -7.49 -5.63
N GLU A 70 -7.82 -6.64 -5.97
CA GLU A 70 -6.39 -6.87 -5.77
C GLU A 70 -5.98 -6.16 -4.48
N ILE A 71 -5.59 -6.93 -3.47
CA ILE A 71 -5.22 -6.43 -2.14
C ILE A 71 -3.73 -6.59 -1.97
N VAL A 72 -3.03 -5.48 -1.73
CA VAL A 72 -1.58 -5.45 -1.46
C VAL A 72 -1.35 -5.01 -0.04
N THR A 73 -0.60 -5.80 0.71
CA THR A 73 -0.22 -5.50 2.10
C THR A 73 1.27 -5.19 2.17
N TRP A 74 1.61 -4.09 2.82
CA TRP A 74 2.96 -3.63 3.06
C TRP A 74 3.18 -3.38 4.55
N VAL A 75 4.01 -4.23 5.17
CA VAL A 75 4.32 -4.13 6.61
C VAL A 75 5.44 -3.12 6.83
N LEU A 76 5.20 -2.19 7.74
CA LEU A 76 6.17 -1.19 8.19
C LEU A 76 6.95 -1.68 9.42
N GLY A 77 6.31 -2.39 10.34
CA GLY A 77 6.94 -2.93 11.54
C GLY A 77 6.17 -4.10 12.13
N GLY A 78 6.86 -4.99 12.84
CA GLY A 78 6.28 -6.23 13.32
C GLY A 78 6.11 -7.27 12.21
N ALA A 79 5.20 -8.21 12.41
CA ALA A 79 4.87 -9.25 11.43
C ALA A 79 3.37 -9.56 11.44
N LEU A 80 2.80 -9.75 10.25
CA LEU A 80 1.39 -10.06 10.04
C LEU A 80 1.25 -11.46 9.48
N VAL A 81 0.43 -12.30 10.10
CA VAL A 81 0.13 -13.66 9.64
C VAL A 81 -1.13 -13.64 8.80
N HIS A 82 -1.02 -14.00 7.53
CA HIS A 82 -2.12 -14.20 6.61
C HIS A 82 -2.48 -15.67 6.49
N GLN A 83 -3.78 -15.98 6.50
CA GLN A 83 -4.31 -17.32 6.16
C GLN A 83 -5.58 -17.16 5.32
N ASP A 84 -5.73 -18.00 4.29
CA ASP A 84 -6.90 -17.93 3.42
C ASP A 84 -7.59 -19.29 3.17
N SER A 85 -8.79 -19.22 2.61
CA SER A 85 -9.64 -20.40 2.35
C SER A 85 -9.14 -21.32 1.24
N LEU A 86 -8.10 -20.94 0.50
CA LEU A 86 -7.44 -21.77 -0.52
C LEU A 86 -6.21 -22.50 0.05
N GLY A 87 -5.92 -22.27 1.33
CA GLY A 87 -4.82 -22.93 2.03
C GLY A 87 -3.49 -22.18 1.96
N HIS A 88 -3.47 -20.94 1.44
CA HIS A 88 -2.28 -20.12 1.56
C HIS A 88 -2.14 -19.64 3.01
N SER A 89 -0.90 -19.69 3.49
CA SER A 89 -0.51 -19.15 4.79
C SER A 89 0.86 -18.51 4.64
N GLY A 90 1.01 -17.29 5.13
CA GLY A 90 2.25 -16.54 5.00
C GLY A 90 2.43 -15.55 6.13
N VAL A 91 3.71 -15.25 6.40
CA VAL A 91 4.11 -14.17 7.30
C VAL A 91 4.59 -13.02 6.45
N ILE A 92 4.07 -11.84 6.73
CA ILE A 92 4.40 -10.60 6.03
C ILE A 92 5.15 -9.71 7.02
N TYR A 93 6.32 -9.21 6.62
CA TYR A 93 7.21 -8.40 7.45
C TYR A 93 7.86 -7.30 6.59
N PRO A 94 8.55 -6.30 7.19
CA PRO A 94 9.18 -5.22 6.43
C PRO A 94 10.15 -5.75 5.36
N GLY A 95 9.97 -5.30 4.11
CA GLY A 95 10.78 -5.75 2.97
C GLY A 95 10.15 -6.89 2.16
N LEU A 96 9.06 -7.49 2.65
CA LEU A 96 8.27 -8.49 1.93
C LEU A 96 6.99 -7.87 1.41
N ALA A 97 6.81 -7.80 0.09
CA ALA A 97 5.54 -7.45 -0.52
C ALA A 97 4.60 -8.66 -0.56
N GLN A 98 3.31 -8.45 -0.31
CA GLN A 98 2.29 -9.49 -0.39
C GLN A 98 1.09 -9.01 -1.19
N ARG A 99 0.54 -9.91 -2.01
CA ARG A 99 -0.70 -9.69 -2.74
C ARG A 99 -1.65 -10.86 -2.58
N MET A 100 -2.93 -10.54 -2.36
CA MET A 100 -4.06 -11.45 -2.48
C MET A 100 -5.00 -10.93 -3.56
N SER A 101 -5.24 -11.74 -4.61
CA SER A 101 -6.31 -11.53 -5.58
C SER A 101 -7.57 -12.19 -5.06
N ALA A 102 -8.62 -11.42 -4.82
CA ALA A 102 -9.87 -11.97 -4.27
C ALA A 102 -10.74 -12.69 -5.31
N GLY A 103 -10.69 -12.26 -6.57
CA GLY A 103 -11.35 -12.89 -7.72
C GLY A 103 -12.81 -13.28 -7.46
N THR A 104 -13.19 -14.53 -7.73
CA THR A 104 -14.56 -15.05 -7.52
C THR A 104 -15.02 -15.04 -6.06
N GLY A 105 -14.09 -14.84 -5.13
CA GLY A 105 -14.33 -14.78 -3.69
C GLY A 105 -13.31 -15.60 -2.91
N ILE A 106 -12.83 -15.03 -1.81
CA ILE A 106 -11.89 -15.65 -0.88
C ILE A 106 -12.24 -15.23 0.55
N LEU A 107 -12.05 -16.12 1.49
CA LEU A 107 -12.09 -15.83 2.92
C LEU A 107 -10.65 -15.77 3.41
N HIS A 108 -10.28 -14.74 4.19
CA HIS A 108 -8.97 -14.67 4.81
C HIS A 108 -9.03 -14.06 6.20
N SER A 109 -7.96 -14.27 6.96
CA SER A 109 -7.69 -13.64 8.25
C SER A 109 -6.30 -13.05 8.25
N GLU A 110 -6.12 -11.98 9.02
CA GLU A 110 -4.85 -11.27 9.19
C GLU A 110 -4.62 -11.02 10.68
N LYS A 111 -3.59 -11.66 11.23
CA LYS A 111 -3.34 -11.66 12.68
C LYS A 111 -1.93 -11.19 13.01
N ASN A 112 -1.82 -10.41 14.07
CA ASN A 112 -0.56 -10.16 14.75
C ASN A 112 -0.28 -11.31 15.70
N ASP A 113 0.23 -12.42 15.18
CA ASP A 113 0.22 -13.73 15.85
C ASP A 113 1.58 -14.43 15.70
N ALA A 114 2.50 -14.14 16.63
CA ALA A 114 3.88 -14.63 16.55
C ALA A 114 4.03 -16.12 16.93
N TRP A 115 3.13 -16.70 17.69
CA TRP A 115 3.24 -18.12 18.11
C TRP A 115 3.07 -19.09 16.95
N ARG A 116 2.53 -18.63 15.81
CA ARG A 116 2.39 -19.43 14.58
C ARG A 116 3.65 -19.41 13.70
N LEU A 117 4.61 -18.55 14.03
CA LEU A 117 5.91 -18.58 13.38
C LEU A 117 6.70 -19.74 13.93
N ALA A 118 7.14 -20.67 13.05
CA ALA A 118 8.10 -21.67 13.45
C ALA A 118 9.37 -20.97 14.00
N PRO A 119 10.05 -21.52 15.01
CA PRO A 119 11.25 -20.90 15.58
C PRO A 119 12.32 -20.56 14.54
N GLU A 120 12.45 -21.37 13.49
CA GLU A 120 13.32 -21.15 12.33
C GLU A 120 12.90 -19.95 11.45
N GLN A 121 11.70 -19.43 11.61
CA GLN A 121 11.18 -18.25 10.92
C GLN A 121 11.24 -16.97 11.75
N GLY A 122 12.01 -17.00 12.84
CA GLY A 122 12.23 -15.85 13.71
C GLY A 122 11.15 -15.62 14.78
N GLY A 123 10.28 -16.60 15.00
CA GLY A 123 9.32 -16.57 16.10
C GLY A 123 10.03 -16.56 17.46
N THR A 124 9.92 -15.46 18.20
CA THR A 124 10.36 -15.39 19.61
C THR A 124 9.21 -15.75 20.53
N ALA A 125 9.53 -16.28 21.71
CA ALA A 125 8.55 -16.80 22.66
C ALA A 125 7.60 -15.72 23.25
N GLU A 126 7.90 -14.45 23.09
CA GLU A 126 7.07 -13.33 23.55
C GLU A 126 6.89 -12.34 22.42
N HIS A 127 5.68 -12.24 21.90
CA HIS A 127 5.30 -11.26 20.93
C HIS A 127 4.56 -10.13 21.64
N THR A 128 5.28 -9.04 21.91
CA THR A 128 4.77 -7.90 22.67
C THR A 128 4.57 -6.65 21.81
N GLU A 129 5.04 -6.69 20.57
CA GLU A 129 5.02 -5.52 19.70
C GLU A 129 3.80 -5.50 18.77
N PRO A 130 3.19 -4.34 18.56
CA PRO A 130 2.15 -4.21 17.55
C PRO A 130 2.71 -4.42 16.14
N VAL A 131 1.88 -4.92 15.23
CA VAL A 131 2.17 -4.85 13.80
C VAL A 131 1.64 -3.55 13.24
N HIS A 132 2.46 -2.88 12.43
CA HIS A 132 2.12 -1.66 11.70
C HIS A 132 2.23 -1.93 10.20
N PHE A 133 1.15 -1.74 9.45
CA PHE A 133 1.14 -1.99 8.03
C PHE A 133 0.21 -1.04 7.27
N VAL A 134 0.39 -0.99 5.95
CA VAL A 134 -0.50 -0.30 5.01
C VAL A 134 -1.14 -1.35 4.12
N GLN A 135 -2.48 -1.37 4.10
CA GLN A 135 -3.25 -2.21 3.18
C GLN A 135 -3.87 -1.35 2.08
N MET A 136 -3.65 -1.77 0.83
CA MET A 136 -4.06 -1.02 -0.36
C MET A 136 -4.86 -1.91 -1.29
N TRP A 137 -5.98 -1.38 -1.82
CA TRP A 137 -6.86 -2.13 -2.71
C TRP A 137 -7.03 -1.40 -4.04
N VAL A 138 -6.76 -2.11 -5.12
CA VAL A 138 -7.04 -1.64 -6.48
C VAL A 138 -7.99 -2.60 -7.20
N VAL A 139 -8.79 -2.05 -8.12
CA VAL A 139 -9.73 -2.87 -8.89
C VAL A 139 -8.99 -3.69 -9.94
N PRO A 140 -9.34 -4.98 -10.14
CA PRO A 140 -8.88 -5.75 -11.27
C PRO A 140 -9.55 -5.29 -12.57
N ASP A 141 -8.94 -5.66 -13.72
CA ASP A 141 -9.50 -5.35 -15.04
C ASP A 141 -10.81 -6.11 -15.33
N GLU A 142 -10.93 -7.31 -14.76
CA GLU A 142 -12.06 -8.22 -14.95
C GLU A 142 -12.57 -8.77 -13.61
N SER A 143 -13.89 -8.92 -13.50
CA SER A 143 -14.52 -9.59 -12.36
C SER A 143 -14.47 -11.11 -12.52
N GLY A 144 -14.53 -11.84 -11.40
CA GLY A 144 -14.64 -13.30 -11.40
C GLY A 144 -13.36 -14.05 -11.76
N LEU A 145 -12.21 -13.41 -11.64
CA LEU A 145 -10.91 -14.05 -11.81
C LEU A 145 -10.69 -15.15 -10.77
N THR A 146 -9.78 -16.07 -11.04
CA THR A 146 -9.35 -17.06 -10.04
C THR A 146 -8.64 -16.35 -8.88
N PRO A 147 -9.03 -16.58 -7.62
CA PRO A 147 -8.30 -16.07 -6.48
C PRO A 147 -6.86 -16.57 -6.45
N GLY A 148 -5.96 -15.78 -5.87
CA GLY A 148 -4.55 -16.14 -5.82
C GLY A 148 -3.77 -15.37 -4.78
N TYR A 149 -2.56 -15.86 -4.47
CA TYR A 149 -1.67 -15.32 -3.46
C TYR A 149 -0.25 -15.25 -4.01
N GLN A 150 0.49 -14.21 -3.67
CA GLN A 150 1.90 -14.07 -4.02
C GLN A 150 2.64 -13.25 -2.97
N GLN A 151 3.87 -13.66 -2.64
CA GLN A 151 4.82 -12.89 -1.83
C GLN A 151 6.12 -12.71 -2.62
N LEU A 152 6.79 -11.59 -2.38
CA LEU A 152 8.09 -11.28 -2.98
C LEU A 152 8.96 -10.50 -1.99
N GLU A 153 10.14 -11.01 -1.71
CA GLU A 153 11.19 -10.31 -0.96
C GLU A 153 11.81 -9.23 -1.86
N VAL A 154 11.85 -7.99 -1.37
CA VAL A 154 12.36 -6.83 -2.12
C VAL A 154 13.31 -5.96 -1.28
N ASP A 155 13.76 -6.46 -0.15
CA ASP A 155 14.60 -5.71 0.80
C ASP A 155 15.95 -5.31 0.18
N ASP A 156 16.58 -6.22 -0.56
CA ASP A 156 17.82 -5.98 -1.28
C ASP A 156 17.68 -4.90 -2.37
N GLU A 157 16.56 -4.86 -3.07
CA GLU A 157 16.26 -3.83 -4.07
C GLU A 157 16.06 -2.47 -3.40
N LEU A 158 15.31 -2.43 -2.31
CA LEU A 158 15.08 -1.21 -1.53
C LEU A 158 16.36 -0.65 -0.92
N ALA A 159 17.28 -1.53 -0.48
CA ALA A 159 18.57 -1.12 0.08
C ALA A 159 19.50 -0.43 -0.95
N ARG A 160 19.30 -0.66 -2.25
CA ARG A 160 20.04 0.02 -3.33
C ARG A 160 19.59 1.46 -3.55
N GLY A 161 18.46 1.85 -2.94
CA GLY A 161 17.85 3.17 -3.08
C GLY A 161 17.07 3.34 -4.39
N GLY A 162 16.30 4.44 -4.45
CA GLY A 162 15.43 4.74 -5.59
C GLY A 162 14.04 4.16 -5.42
N LEU A 163 13.24 4.26 -6.48
CA LEU A 163 11.86 3.79 -6.52
C LEU A 163 11.82 2.35 -7.04
N VAL A 164 11.41 1.41 -6.20
CA VAL A 164 11.33 -0.03 -6.50
C VAL A 164 9.88 -0.40 -6.80
N THR A 165 9.62 -1.03 -7.96
CA THR A 165 8.30 -1.56 -8.29
C THR A 165 8.06 -2.86 -7.53
N VAL A 166 7.08 -2.88 -6.62
CA VAL A 166 6.80 -4.04 -5.76
C VAL A 166 5.56 -4.84 -6.19
N ALA A 167 4.59 -4.20 -6.84
CA ALA A 167 3.43 -4.87 -7.42
C ALA A 167 3.01 -4.17 -8.71
N ALA A 168 2.77 -4.90 -9.81
CA ALA A 168 2.40 -4.30 -11.07
C ALA A 168 1.55 -5.21 -11.97
N GLY A 169 0.56 -4.59 -12.63
CA GLY A 169 -0.12 -5.14 -13.80
C GLY A 169 0.29 -4.43 -15.08
N LEU A 170 0.92 -3.24 -14.99
CA LEU A 170 1.41 -2.48 -16.14
C LEU A 170 2.42 -3.30 -16.97
N PRO A 171 2.22 -3.44 -18.31
CA PRO A 171 3.05 -4.28 -19.16
C PRO A 171 4.55 -3.94 -19.10
N ARG A 172 4.90 -2.67 -18.91
CA ARG A 172 6.30 -2.22 -18.84
C ARG A 172 7.09 -2.74 -17.63
N TYR A 173 6.37 -3.25 -16.61
CA TYR A 173 6.99 -3.83 -15.41
C TYR A 173 6.90 -5.36 -15.36
N ARG A 174 6.40 -6.00 -16.44
CA ARG A 174 6.16 -7.45 -16.48
C ARG A 174 7.43 -8.29 -16.25
N ASP A 175 8.57 -7.79 -16.72
CA ASP A 175 9.87 -8.46 -16.61
C ASP A 175 10.68 -7.96 -15.39
N THR A 176 10.06 -7.22 -14.48
CA THR A 176 10.67 -6.78 -13.22
C THR A 176 10.44 -7.81 -12.11
N THR A 177 11.05 -7.59 -10.94
CA THR A 177 10.82 -8.41 -9.73
C THR A 177 9.46 -8.18 -9.08
N ALA A 178 8.59 -7.35 -9.67
CA ALA A 178 7.29 -7.00 -9.10
C ALA A 178 6.33 -8.20 -9.00
N ILE A 179 5.51 -8.20 -7.94
CA ILE A 179 4.36 -9.08 -7.84
C ILE A 179 3.36 -8.73 -8.95
N ALA A 180 2.84 -9.75 -9.64
CA ALA A 180 1.80 -9.54 -10.64
C ALA A 180 0.45 -9.22 -9.97
N ILE A 181 -0.23 -8.16 -10.44
CA ILE A 181 -1.61 -7.83 -10.10
C ILE A 181 -2.48 -7.84 -11.36
N ASN A 182 -3.75 -8.19 -11.21
CA ASN A 182 -4.71 -8.25 -12.33
C ASN A 182 -5.31 -6.88 -12.68
N SER A 183 -4.54 -5.83 -12.53
CA SER A 183 -4.88 -4.44 -12.87
C SER A 183 -3.82 -3.91 -13.83
N SER A 184 -4.08 -4.07 -15.15
CA SER A 184 -3.12 -3.78 -16.22
C SER A 184 -2.75 -2.31 -16.35
N HIS A 185 -3.41 -1.46 -15.60
CA HIS A 185 -3.24 -0.01 -15.60
C HIS A 185 -2.64 0.53 -14.29
N SER A 186 -2.15 -0.33 -13.39
CA SER A 186 -1.60 0.11 -12.12
C SER A 186 -0.29 -0.57 -11.74
N ALA A 187 0.52 0.15 -10.95
CA ALA A 187 1.71 -0.36 -10.29
C ALA A 187 1.91 0.36 -8.94
N LEU A 188 2.39 -0.39 -7.96
CA LEU A 188 2.85 0.12 -6.67
C LEU A 188 4.37 0.16 -6.66
N HIS A 189 4.90 1.29 -6.28
CA HIS A 189 6.33 1.50 -6.04
C HIS A 189 6.57 1.87 -4.58
N VAL A 190 7.72 1.46 -4.07
CA VAL A 190 8.20 1.80 -2.73
C VAL A 190 9.60 2.42 -2.84
N ALA A 191 9.89 3.41 -2.02
CA ALA A 191 11.26 3.90 -1.83
C ALA A 191 11.56 4.02 -0.34
N ARG A 192 12.70 3.45 0.08
CA ARG A 192 13.33 3.73 1.36
C ARG A 192 14.45 4.75 1.15
N MET A 193 14.37 5.82 1.90
CA MET A 193 15.25 6.98 1.77
C MET A 193 16.00 7.13 3.08
N PRO A 194 17.35 7.02 3.09
CA PRO A 194 18.10 6.94 4.35
C PRO A 194 18.11 8.26 5.15
N GLY A 195 18.00 9.39 4.49
CA GLY A 195 17.95 10.69 5.15
C GLY A 195 18.46 11.83 4.28
N PRO A 196 18.54 13.06 4.83
CA PRO A 196 18.95 14.23 4.07
C PRO A 196 20.38 14.11 3.55
N GLY A 197 20.57 14.16 2.23
CA GLY A 197 21.87 14.08 1.59
C GLY A 197 22.49 12.67 1.53
N GLU A 198 21.82 11.67 2.02
CA GLU A 198 22.27 10.28 2.07
C GLU A 198 21.58 9.42 1.00
N GLY A 199 21.73 9.74 -0.23
CA GLY A 199 21.15 8.95 -1.32
C GLY A 199 20.59 9.81 -2.44
N PRO A 200 20.19 9.17 -3.55
CA PRO A 200 19.60 9.88 -4.69
C PRO A 200 18.21 10.40 -4.35
N ALA A 201 17.85 11.55 -4.95
CA ALA A 201 16.47 11.97 -4.98
C ALA A 201 15.64 10.97 -5.76
N VAL A 202 14.43 10.70 -5.28
CA VAL A 202 13.45 9.87 -5.97
C VAL A 202 12.66 10.75 -6.93
N HIS A 203 12.43 10.29 -8.15
CA HIS A 203 11.53 10.95 -9.10
C HIS A 203 10.24 10.13 -9.24
N LEU A 204 9.10 10.78 -9.09
CA LEU A 204 7.80 10.17 -9.33
C LEU A 204 7.66 9.80 -10.82
N PRO A 205 6.99 8.70 -11.16
CA PRO A 205 6.67 8.38 -12.55
C PRO A 205 5.73 9.44 -13.15
N GLU A 206 5.71 9.52 -14.48
CA GLU A 206 4.69 10.30 -15.19
C GLU A 206 3.46 9.44 -15.44
N ALA A 207 2.32 9.82 -14.87
CA ALA A 207 1.06 9.10 -15.02
C ALA A 207 -0.16 10.02 -14.91
N PRO A 208 -1.31 9.60 -15.49
CA PRO A 208 -2.56 10.34 -15.33
C PRO A 208 -3.02 10.47 -13.89
N TYR A 209 -2.72 9.46 -13.04
CA TYR A 209 -3.08 9.44 -11.62
C TYR A 209 -1.93 8.86 -10.81
N LEU A 210 -1.47 9.63 -9.81
CA LEU A 210 -0.50 9.15 -8.81
C LEU A 210 -1.08 9.36 -7.42
N HIS A 211 -0.83 8.42 -6.54
CA HIS A 211 -1.08 8.54 -5.10
C HIS A 211 0.23 8.30 -4.38
N LEU A 212 0.82 9.36 -3.85
CA LEU A 212 1.98 9.27 -2.96
C LEU A 212 1.49 9.24 -1.52
N PHE A 213 1.99 8.30 -0.73
CA PHE A 213 1.73 8.19 0.70
C PHE A 213 3.07 8.15 1.44
N VAL A 214 3.23 9.01 2.45
CA VAL A 214 4.40 9.01 3.32
C VAL A 214 4.15 8.01 4.45
N ALA A 215 4.71 6.81 4.30
CA ALA A 215 4.51 5.73 5.26
C ALA A 215 5.37 5.90 6.52
N ARG A 216 6.54 6.56 6.39
CA ARG A 216 7.44 6.89 7.50
C ARG A 216 8.21 8.16 7.22
N GLY A 217 8.51 8.91 8.27
CA GLY A 217 9.44 10.04 8.26
C GLY A 217 8.87 11.28 7.55
N GLU A 218 9.78 12.05 6.97
CA GLU A 218 9.47 13.34 6.34
C GLU A 218 10.12 13.44 4.97
N VAL A 219 9.39 13.95 3.98
CA VAL A 219 9.89 14.20 2.63
C VAL A 219 9.50 15.59 2.13
N ASP A 220 10.30 16.14 1.23
CA ASP A 220 9.98 17.37 0.50
C ASP A 220 9.62 16.98 -0.94
N LEU A 221 8.37 17.23 -1.33
CA LEU A 221 7.87 17.00 -2.68
C LEU A 221 7.94 18.31 -3.48
N GLU A 222 8.65 18.29 -4.59
CA GLU A 222 8.81 19.43 -5.48
C GLU A 222 7.45 20.02 -5.90
N GLY A 223 7.30 21.34 -5.71
CA GLY A 223 6.06 22.06 -6.01
C GLY A 223 4.95 21.95 -4.95
N VAL A 224 5.17 21.16 -3.88
CA VAL A 224 4.22 20.96 -2.78
C VAL A 224 4.81 21.39 -1.43
N GLY A 225 6.09 21.05 -1.18
CA GLY A 225 6.78 21.29 0.09
C GLY A 225 6.80 20.06 0.99
N VAL A 226 6.97 20.27 2.29
CA VAL A 226 7.18 19.21 3.27
C VAL A 226 5.90 18.42 3.55
N LEU A 227 6.05 17.10 3.49
CA LEU A 227 5.05 16.09 3.84
C LEU A 227 5.57 15.26 5.01
N TYR A 228 4.68 14.90 5.90
CA TYR A 228 4.96 14.16 7.13
C TYR A 228 4.35 12.75 7.06
N GLU A 229 4.79 11.88 7.94
CA GLU A 229 4.21 10.54 8.11
C GLU A 229 2.68 10.58 8.19
N GLY A 230 2.03 9.74 7.37
CA GLY A 230 0.58 9.68 7.23
C GLY A 230 -0.01 10.66 6.20
N ASP A 231 0.76 11.64 5.70
CA ASP A 231 0.31 12.52 4.62
C ASP A 231 0.22 11.77 3.29
N ALA A 232 -0.74 12.16 2.46
CA ALA A 232 -0.86 11.68 1.09
C ALA A 232 -0.97 12.84 0.10
N VAL A 233 -0.50 12.61 -1.12
CA VAL A 233 -0.68 13.54 -2.24
C VAL A 233 -1.29 12.80 -3.41
N ARG A 234 -2.40 13.33 -3.94
CA ARG A 234 -3.07 12.86 -5.15
C ARG A 234 -2.69 13.78 -6.30
N LEU A 235 -2.04 13.22 -7.30
CA LEU A 235 -1.65 13.97 -8.50
C LEU A 235 -2.47 13.47 -9.68
N THR A 236 -3.09 14.40 -10.39
CA THR A 236 -3.84 14.13 -11.63
C THR A 236 -3.14 14.81 -12.77
N ARG A 237 -2.72 14.06 -13.82
CA ARG A 237 -1.97 14.54 -14.99
C ARG A 237 -0.73 15.36 -14.61
N SER A 238 -0.08 14.94 -13.57
CA SER A 238 1.14 15.51 -13.02
C SER A 238 2.05 14.35 -12.61
N GLY A 239 3.35 14.50 -12.79
CA GLY A 239 4.34 13.47 -12.48
C GLY A 239 5.73 14.03 -12.72
N GLY A 240 6.77 13.20 -12.48
CA GLY A 240 8.15 13.61 -12.63
C GLY A 240 8.71 14.45 -11.48
N GLN A 241 7.88 14.83 -10.49
CA GLN A 241 8.33 15.62 -9.34
C GLN A 241 9.40 14.87 -8.57
N ARG A 242 10.35 15.64 -8.09
CA ARG A 242 11.41 15.14 -7.22
C ARG A 242 10.92 15.07 -5.77
N VAL A 243 11.25 13.94 -5.12
CA VAL A 243 11.06 13.72 -3.69
C VAL A 243 12.40 13.65 -3.01
N ILE A 244 12.60 14.42 -1.95
CA ILE A 244 13.85 14.46 -1.16
C ILE A 244 13.51 14.13 0.29
N ALA A 245 14.26 13.20 0.89
CA ALA A 245 14.12 12.89 2.31
C ALA A 245 14.56 14.08 3.20
N LYS A 246 13.76 14.39 4.19
CA LYS A 246 14.06 15.36 5.27
C LYS A 246 14.44 14.64 6.57
N SER A 247 14.07 13.38 6.69
CA SER A 247 14.51 12.41 7.70
C SER A 247 14.62 11.04 7.02
N PRO A 248 15.11 9.97 7.68
CA PRO A 248 14.88 8.62 7.18
C PRO A 248 13.39 8.42 6.90
N ALA A 249 13.04 8.04 5.66
CA ALA A 249 11.66 8.01 5.19
C ALA A 249 11.35 6.78 4.34
N GLU A 250 10.09 6.40 4.30
CA GLU A 250 9.55 5.39 3.38
C GLU A 250 8.29 5.93 2.73
N ILE A 251 8.23 5.87 1.39
CA ILE A 251 7.08 6.31 0.61
C ILE A 251 6.52 5.18 -0.23
N LEU A 252 5.19 5.16 -0.34
CA LEU A 252 4.42 4.27 -1.22
C LEU A 252 3.82 5.11 -2.34
N VAL A 253 4.01 4.69 -3.59
CA VAL A 253 3.55 5.45 -4.75
C VAL A 253 2.76 4.53 -5.67
N TRP A 254 1.44 4.73 -5.74
CA TRP A 254 0.62 4.13 -6.79
C TRP A 254 0.71 4.94 -8.07
N GLU A 255 1.05 4.28 -9.15
CA GLU A 255 1.02 4.76 -10.51
C GLU A 255 -0.16 4.14 -11.24
N MET A 256 -1.06 4.97 -11.79
CA MET A 256 -2.29 4.48 -12.41
C MET A 256 -2.58 5.22 -13.73
N HIS A 257 -2.88 4.44 -14.77
CA HIS A 257 -3.15 4.92 -16.13
C HIS A 257 -4.63 4.87 -16.51
N ALA A 258 -5.49 4.49 -15.57
CA ALA A 258 -6.95 4.51 -15.69
C ALA A 258 -7.59 5.01 -14.39
N ARG A 259 -8.90 5.23 -14.44
CA ARG A 259 -9.73 5.57 -13.28
C ARG A 259 -11.04 4.81 -13.31
N LEU A 260 -11.69 4.67 -12.16
CA LEU A 260 -13.04 4.11 -12.07
C LEU A 260 -14.05 4.92 -12.91
N GLY A 261 -14.94 4.20 -13.58
CA GLY A 261 -16.02 4.80 -14.38
C GLY A 261 -15.57 5.48 -15.68
N ALA A 262 -14.32 5.36 -16.06
CA ALA A 262 -13.87 5.75 -17.41
C ALA A 262 -13.97 4.51 -18.31
N GLN A 263 -15.01 4.47 -19.15
CA GLN A 263 -15.08 3.61 -20.35
C GLN A 263 -14.52 4.35 -21.54
#